data_a9aa66c0ae7a0b7cb06c1fbfd76655f4
#
_entry.id   a9aa66c0ae7a0b7cb06c1fbfd76655f4
#
_cell.length_a   1.000
_cell.length_b   1.000
_cell.length_c   1.000
_cell.angle_alpha   90.00
_cell.angle_beta   90.00
_cell.angle_gamma   90.00
#
_symmetry.space_group_name_H-M   'P 1'
#
loop_
_entity.id
_entity.type
_entity.pdbx_description
1 polymer ?
#
loop_
_entity_poly.entity_id
_entity_poly.type
_entity_poly.pdbx_seq_one_letter_code
_entity_poly.pdbx_strand_id
1 'polypeptide(L)'
;MERVLIVNADDFGLSKGQNYGIIEACKNGLVTSTTALVNGAAIGHAAQLSRCVPELAVGMHFVLTLGEPLSAMPGLTREGRLGKWIWQMAEEDSLPLDEIAHELECQYRRFVELFGHEPTHIDSHHHVHMIAQIYPIVAAFAREKAVALRIDRQLATLSGLAQDAARSSDGFTSEFYGEGVSEALFLQTLDASIQRDERSLEVMCHPAFVDNTIMGSAYCYPRLTELDVLTAESLKYAIAERGYRLGTYRDV
;
A
#
# COMPACT_ATOMS: atom_id res chain seq x y z
N MET A 1 -15.87 -2.44 22.16
CA MET A 1 -15.95 -3.12 20.83
C MET A 1 -14.53 -3.35 20.37
N GLU A 2 -14.25 -4.51 19.78
CA GLU A 2 -12.93 -4.85 19.25
C GLU A 2 -12.67 -4.04 17.96
N ARG A 3 -11.48 -3.43 17.85
CA ARG A 3 -11.05 -2.66 16.68
C ARG A 3 -10.22 -3.53 15.76
N VAL A 4 -10.23 -3.24 14.46
CA VAL A 4 -9.42 -3.95 13.45
C VAL A 4 -8.17 -3.15 13.14
N LEU A 5 -7.00 -3.77 13.23
CA LEU A 5 -5.73 -3.23 12.80
C LEU A 5 -5.27 -3.96 11.53
N ILE A 6 -5.12 -3.22 10.44
CA ILE A 6 -4.54 -3.69 9.19
C ILE A 6 -3.10 -3.15 9.14
N VAL A 7 -2.11 -4.03 9.15
CA VAL A 7 -0.72 -3.64 8.93
C VAL A 7 -0.38 -4.01 7.49
N ASN A 8 -0.38 -2.99 6.61
CA ASN A 8 -0.16 -3.18 5.18
C ASN A 8 1.28 -2.85 4.80
N ALA A 9 1.99 -3.83 4.28
CA ALA A 9 3.33 -3.65 3.76
C ALA A 9 3.28 -3.34 2.26
N ASP A 10 3.66 -2.14 1.90
CA ASP A 10 3.70 -1.65 0.52
C ASP A 10 4.91 -2.24 -0.25
N ASP A 11 4.93 -2.10 -1.57
CA ASP A 11 6.03 -2.44 -2.47
C ASP A 11 6.32 -3.95 -2.66
N PHE A 12 5.39 -4.86 -2.43
CA PHE A 12 5.61 -6.29 -2.71
C PHE A 12 5.87 -6.52 -4.21
N GLY A 13 7.03 -7.07 -4.55
CA GLY A 13 7.50 -7.21 -5.92
C GLY A 13 8.58 -6.22 -6.34
N LEU A 14 8.93 -5.23 -5.51
CA LEU A 14 9.98 -4.26 -5.79
C LEU A 14 11.34 -4.95 -5.91
N SER A 15 11.72 -5.75 -4.92
CA SER A 15 12.97 -6.51 -4.86
C SER A 15 12.78 -7.81 -4.09
N LYS A 16 13.77 -8.71 -4.17
CA LYS A 16 13.75 -9.93 -3.36
C LYS A 16 13.90 -9.63 -1.87
N GLY A 17 14.73 -8.64 -1.51
CA GLY A 17 14.91 -8.21 -0.12
C GLY A 17 13.61 -7.65 0.47
N GLN A 18 12.90 -6.80 -0.29
CA GLN A 18 11.56 -6.33 0.10
C GLN A 18 10.59 -7.49 0.29
N ASN A 19 10.53 -8.41 -0.68
CA ASN A 19 9.62 -9.55 -0.60
C ASN A 19 9.88 -10.42 0.63
N TYR A 20 11.14 -10.73 0.93
CA TYR A 20 11.50 -11.52 2.11
C TYR A 20 11.19 -10.77 3.42
N GLY A 21 11.41 -9.45 3.49
CA GLY A 21 11.07 -8.65 4.66
C GLY A 21 9.58 -8.64 4.94
N ILE A 22 8.74 -8.52 3.91
CA ILE A 22 7.27 -8.59 4.03
C ILE A 22 6.83 -9.98 4.54
N ILE A 23 7.39 -11.05 3.97
CA ILE A 23 7.06 -12.41 4.41
C ILE A 23 7.51 -12.67 5.86
N GLU A 24 8.68 -12.18 6.24
CA GLU A 24 9.17 -12.27 7.63
C GLU A 24 8.25 -11.53 8.59
N ALA A 25 7.91 -10.27 8.26
CA ALA A 25 7.00 -9.48 9.07
C ALA A 25 5.57 -10.04 9.16
N CYS A 26 5.14 -10.83 8.16
CA CYS A 26 3.88 -11.56 8.22
C CYS A 26 3.96 -12.79 9.11
N LYS A 27 4.96 -13.66 8.90
CA LYS A 27 5.07 -14.93 9.64
C LYS A 27 5.40 -14.76 11.11
N ASN A 28 6.29 -13.83 11.42
CA ASN A 28 6.86 -13.64 12.75
C ASN A 28 6.43 -12.33 13.41
N GLY A 29 5.68 -11.50 12.70
CA GLY A 29 5.33 -10.15 13.14
C GLY A 29 3.84 -9.81 13.04
N LEU A 30 3.59 -8.56 12.64
CA LEU A 30 2.29 -7.90 12.67
C LEU A 30 1.67 -7.71 11.29
N VAL A 31 2.42 -7.90 10.20
CA VAL A 31 1.92 -7.68 8.83
C VAL A 31 0.84 -8.70 8.49
N THR A 32 -0.33 -8.21 8.12
CA THR A 32 -1.49 -9.00 7.73
C THR A 32 -1.85 -8.83 6.28
N SER A 33 -1.37 -7.74 5.68
CA SER A 33 -1.71 -7.32 4.33
C SER A 33 -0.49 -6.77 3.60
N THR A 34 -0.48 -6.86 2.29
CA THR A 34 0.56 -6.28 1.43
C THR A 34 -0.04 -5.85 0.11
N THR A 35 0.61 -4.92 -0.59
CA THR A 35 0.20 -4.50 -1.93
C THR A 35 1.31 -4.70 -2.95
N ALA A 36 0.96 -5.34 -4.09
CA ALA A 36 1.90 -5.82 -5.08
C ALA A 36 2.09 -4.84 -6.24
N LEU A 37 3.35 -4.49 -6.50
CA LEU A 37 3.83 -3.75 -7.68
C LEU A 37 3.88 -4.71 -8.88
N VAL A 38 2.84 -4.74 -9.72
CA VAL A 38 2.74 -5.72 -10.82
C VAL A 38 3.77 -5.51 -11.95
N ASN A 39 4.37 -4.32 -12.03
CA ASN A 39 5.49 -4.00 -12.91
C ASN A 39 6.87 -4.10 -12.21
N GLY A 40 6.90 -4.53 -10.96
CA GLY A 40 8.13 -4.66 -10.17
C GLY A 40 9.05 -5.78 -10.68
N ALA A 41 10.37 -5.54 -10.61
CA ALA A 41 11.37 -6.49 -11.12
C ALA A 41 11.34 -7.86 -10.42
N ALA A 42 10.84 -7.92 -9.17
CA ALA A 42 10.74 -9.15 -8.39
C ALA A 42 9.29 -9.64 -8.20
N ILE A 43 8.34 -9.21 -9.05
CA ILE A 43 6.92 -9.56 -8.89
C ILE A 43 6.66 -11.06 -9.04
N GLY A 44 7.33 -11.75 -9.96
CA GLY A 44 7.21 -13.21 -10.09
C GLY A 44 7.67 -13.95 -8.84
N HIS A 45 8.71 -13.46 -8.17
CA HIS A 45 9.16 -13.98 -6.87
C HIS A 45 8.14 -13.69 -5.76
N ALA A 46 7.54 -12.50 -5.73
CA ALA A 46 6.48 -12.15 -4.79
C ALA A 46 5.28 -13.10 -4.92
N ALA A 47 4.81 -13.33 -6.15
CA ALA A 47 3.70 -14.25 -6.43
C ALA A 47 4.00 -15.72 -6.05
N GLN A 48 5.26 -16.15 -6.14
CA GLN A 48 5.66 -17.48 -5.64
C GLN A 48 5.62 -17.55 -4.12
N LEU A 49 6.15 -16.54 -3.42
CA LEU A 49 6.17 -16.50 -1.96
C LEU A 49 4.76 -16.41 -1.36
N SER A 50 3.85 -15.62 -1.94
CA SER A 50 2.48 -15.47 -1.43
C SER A 50 1.72 -16.80 -1.38
N ARG A 51 2.00 -17.73 -2.30
CA ARG A 51 1.38 -19.07 -2.29
C ARG A 51 1.79 -19.91 -1.09
N CYS A 52 2.93 -19.59 -0.47
CA CYS A 52 3.46 -20.27 0.72
C CYS A 52 3.01 -19.61 2.03
N VAL A 53 2.29 -18.50 1.95
CA VAL A 53 1.82 -17.69 3.10
C VAL A 53 0.36 -17.27 2.83
N PRO A 54 -0.60 -18.21 2.88
CA PRO A 54 -2.00 -17.96 2.52
C PRO A 54 -2.71 -16.99 3.47
N GLU A 55 -2.17 -16.79 4.68
CA GLU A 55 -2.65 -15.81 5.64
C GLU A 55 -2.37 -14.36 5.24
N LEU A 56 -1.36 -14.11 4.37
CA LEU A 56 -1.05 -12.77 3.87
C LEU A 56 -2.09 -12.33 2.84
N ALA A 57 -2.89 -11.33 3.17
CA ALA A 57 -3.81 -10.73 2.23
C ALA A 57 -3.04 -9.88 1.19
N VAL A 58 -3.25 -10.14 -0.10
CA VAL A 58 -2.54 -9.43 -1.16
C VAL A 58 -3.48 -8.49 -1.91
N GLY A 59 -3.17 -7.19 -1.88
CA GLY A 59 -3.79 -6.13 -2.66
C GLY A 59 -2.92 -5.70 -3.85
N MET A 60 -3.43 -4.77 -4.65
CA MET A 60 -2.72 -4.21 -5.81
C MET A 60 -2.17 -2.82 -5.49
N HIS A 61 -0.87 -2.65 -5.67
CA HIS A 61 -0.16 -1.37 -5.55
C HIS A 61 -0.08 -0.70 -6.91
N PHE A 62 -1.06 0.17 -7.22
CA PHE A 62 -1.14 0.86 -8.51
C PHE A 62 0.07 1.78 -8.72
N VAL A 63 0.73 1.69 -9.87
CA VAL A 63 2.01 2.34 -10.12
C VAL A 63 1.92 3.28 -11.30
N LEU A 64 2.21 4.57 -11.07
CA LEU A 64 2.36 5.61 -12.10
C LEU A 64 3.66 6.40 -11.98
N THR A 65 4.57 6.01 -11.07
CA THR A 65 5.77 6.80 -10.74
C THR A 65 7.05 6.00 -10.73
N LEU A 66 7.00 4.71 -11.08
CA LEU A 66 8.16 3.82 -11.05
C LEU A 66 8.12 2.80 -12.20
N GLY A 67 9.27 2.58 -12.82
CA GLY A 67 9.43 1.54 -13.84
C GLY A 67 8.79 1.90 -15.18
N GLU A 68 8.37 0.88 -15.92
CA GLU A 68 7.67 1.01 -17.19
C GLU A 68 6.20 0.65 -17.00
N PRO A 69 5.26 1.32 -17.68
CA PRO A 69 3.85 0.94 -17.63
C PRO A 69 3.62 -0.38 -18.38
N LEU A 70 2.48 -1.02 -18.14
CA LEU A 70 2.06 -2.23 -18.88
C LEU A 70 1.36 -1.89 -20.19
N SER A 71 0.83 -0.69 -20.31
CA SER A 71 0.17 -0.18 -21.51
C SER A 71 0.96 0.95 -22.17
N ALA A 72 0.58 1.34 -23.37
CA ALA A 72 1.16 2.51 -24.02
C ALA A 72 0.65 3.80 -23.33
N MET A 73 1.57 4.56 -22.75
CA MET A 73 1.26 5.82 -22.05
C MET A 73 2.15 6.98 -22.56
N PRO A 74 2.07 7.34 -23.85
CA PRO A 74 2.92 8.40 -24.40
C PRO A 74 2.68 9.77 -23.76
N GLY A 75 1.47 10.03 -23.24
CA GLY A 75 1.13 11.26 -22.53
C GLY A 75 1.73 11.36 -21.14
N LEU A 76 2.03 10.23 -20.46
CA LEU A 76 2.57 10.22 -19.11
C LEU A 76 4.06 9.87 -19.04
N THR A 77 4.56 9.02 -19.93
CA THR A 77 5.94 8.52 -19.87
C THR A 77 6.96 9.50 -20.45
N ARG A 78 8.17 9.48 -19.87
CA ARG A 78 9.37 10.10 -20.46
C ARG A 78 10.38 9.00 -20.73
N GLU A 79 10.83 8.89 -21.98
CA GLU A 79 11.72 7.80 -22.43
C GLU A 79 11.16 6.40 -22.09
N GLY A 80 9.83 6.22 -22.17
CA GLY A 80 9.15 4.97 -21.87
C GLY A 80 9.00 4.65 -20.38
N ARG A 81 9.39 5.54 -19.49
CA ARG A 81 9.34 5.32 -18.03
C ARG A 81 8.35 6.24 -17.32
N LEU A 82 7.75 5.73 -16.27
CA LEU A 82 6.93 6.46 -15.31
C LEU A 82 7.81 7.25 -14.33
N GLY A 83 7.28 8.35 -13.76
CA GLY A 83 8.08 9.15 -12.83
C GLY A 83 7.31 10.22 -12.08
N LYS A 84 8.02 10.91 -11.19
CA LYS A 84 7.43 11.89 -10.26
C LYS A 84 6.95 13.20 -10.90
N TRP A 85 7.10 13.42 -12.17
CA TRP A 85 6.51 14.55 -12.90
C TRP A 85 4.98 14.52 -12.97
N ILE A 86 4.36 13.41 -12.59
CA ILE A 86 2.90 13.28 -12.53
C ILE A 86 2.24 14.36 -11.64
N TRP A 87 2.90 14.78 -10.56
CA TRP A 87 2.39 15.85 -9.69
C TRP A 87 2.40 17.20 -10.39
N GLN A 88 3.48 17.54 -11.11
CA GLN A 88 3.51 18.75 -11.93
C GLN A 88 2.40 18.73 -12.98
N MET A 89 2.21 17.59 -13.65
CA MET A 89 1.13 17.45 -14.65
C MET A 89 -0.26 17.59 -14.02
N ALA A 90 -0.44 17.14 -12.79
CA ALA A 90 -1.69 17.33 -12.04
C ALA A 90 -1.94 18.82 -11.74
N GLU A 91 -0.91 19.56 -11.31
CA GLU A 91 -0.98 21.01 -11.07
C GLU A 91 -1.29 21.79 -12.36
N GLU A 92 -0.76 21.34 -13.51
CA GLU A 92 -0.97 21.92 -14.83
C GLU A 92 -2.28 21.47 -15.50
N ASP A 93 -3.08 20.62 -14.84
CA ASP A 93 -4.32 19.98 -15.36
C ASP A 93 -4.09 19.27 -16.73
N SER A 94 -2.95 18.63 -16.88
CA SER A 94 -2.47 18.01 -18.12
C SER A 94 -2.35 16.49 -18.06
N LEU A 95 -2.93 15.83 -17.04
CA LEU A 95 -2.89 14.38 -16.89
C LEU A 95 -3.64 13.66 -18.01
N PRO A 96 -3.06 12.63 -18.64
CA PRO A 96 -3.73 11.80 -19.66
C PRO A 96 -4.65 10.77 -18.99
N LEU A 97 -5.82 11.21 -18.52
CA LEU A 97 -6.71 10.42 -17.66
C LEU A 97 -7.19 9.13 -18.32
N ASP A 98 -7.40 9.11 -19.66
CA ASP A 98 -7.79 7.91 -20.39
C ASP A 98 -6.66 6.86 -20.41
N GLU A 99 -5.41 7.30 -20.56
CA GLU A 99 -4.24 6.40 -20.47
C GLU A 99 -4.10 5.84 -19.05
N ILE A 100 -4.31 6.67 -18.04
CA ILE A 100 -4.26 6.28 -16.62
C ILE A 100 -5.35 5.26 -16.30
N ALA A 101 -6.58 5.47 -16.77
CA ALA A 101 -7.68 4.52 -16.58
C ALA A 101 -7.39 3.18 -17.29
N HIS A 102 -6.83 3.22 -18.50
CA HIS A 102 -6.44 2.01 -19.22
C HIS A 102 -5.30 1.24 -18.53
N GLU A 103 -4.31 1.94 -18.03
CA GLU A 103 -3.19 1.35 -17.28
C GLU A 103 -3.66 0.70 -15.98
N LEU A 104 -4.61 1.30 -15.26
CA LEU A 104 -5.23 0.72 -14.07
C LEU A 104 -5.85 -0.64 -14.37
N GLU A 105 -6.61 -0.76 -15.47
CA GLU A 105 -7.19 -2.03 -15.92
C GLU A 105 -6.10 -3.05 -16.33
N CYS A 106 -5.03 -2.60 -17.00
CA CYS A 106 -3.91 -3.47 -17.39
C CYS A 106 -3.18 -4.01 -16.16
N GLN A 107 -2.91 -3.16 -15.16
CA GLN A 107 -2.26 -3.59 -13.91
C GLN A 107 -3.16 -4.54 -13.10
N TYR A 108 -4.48 -4.29 -13.03
CA TYR A 108 -5.42 -5.19 -12.37
C TYR A 108 -5.45 -6.58 -13.04
N ARG A 109 -5.57 -6.65 -14.36
CA ARG A 109 -5.52 -7.92 -15.09
C ARG A 109 -4.21 -8.66 -14.85
N ARG A 110 -3.09 -7.93 -14.88
CA ARG A 110 -1.78 -8.50 -14.59
C ARG A 110 -1.67 -9.04 -13.17
N PHE A 111 -2.28 -8.35 -12.20
CA PHE A 111 -2.38 -8.86 -10.82
C PHE A 111 -3.12 -10.21 -10.78
N VAL A 112 -4.30 -10.30 -11.38
CA VAL A 112 -5.09 -11.54 -11.41
C VAL A 112 -4.35 -12.69 -12.08
N GLU A 113 -3.63 -12.43 -13.18
CA GLU A 113 -2.78 -13.43 -13.86
C GLU A 113 -1.67 -13.96 -12.96
N LEU A 114 -1.02 -13.08 -12.18
CA LEU A 114 0.13 -13.45 -11.34
C LEU A 114 -0.28 -14.19 -10.07
N PHE A 115 -1.33 -13.72 -9.40
CA PHE A 115 -1.74 -14.21 -8.09
C PHE A 115 -2.87 -15.26 -8.16
N GLY A 116 -3.62 -15.33 -9.27
CA GLY A 116 -4.72 -16.29 -9.46
C GLY A 116 -6.01 -15.93 -8.73
N HIS A 117 -6.10 -14.73 -8.18
CA HIS A 117 -7.28 -14.19 -7.50
C HIS A 117 -7.34 -12.67 -7.66
N GLU A 118 -8.49 -12.08 -7.36
CA GLU A 118 -8.63 -10.62 -7.31
C GLU A 118 -7.89 -10.01 -6.11
N PRO A 119 -7.41 -8.76 -6.20
CA PRO A 119 -6.77 -8.09 -5.07
C PRO A 119 -7.76 -7.88 -3.93
N THR A 120 -7.30 -7.95 -2.68
CA THR A 120 -8.15 -7.67 -1.51
C THR A 120 -8.52 -6.19 -1.41
N HIS A 121 -7.64 -5.34 -1.90
CA HIS A 121 -7.79 -3.89 -1.95
C HIS A 121 -6.83 -3.30 -2.98
N ILE A 122 -7.01 -2.01 -3.24
CA ILE A 122 -6.13 -1.20 -4.09
C ILE A 122 -5.58 -0.05 -3.25
N ASP A 123 -4.32 0.22 -3.42
CA ASP A 123 -3.64 1.45 -3.02
C ASP A 123 -2.72 1.90 -4.16
N SER A 124 -1.70 2.73 -3.91
CA SER A 124 -0.76 3.08 -4.98
C SER A 124 0.60 3.54 -4.48
N HIS A 125 1.60 3.31 -5.30
CA HIS A 125 2.96 3.80 -5.07
C HIS A 125 2.97 5.33 -5.02
N HIS A 126 3.55 5.88 -3.95
CA HIS A 126 3.54 7.32 -3.65
C HIS A 126 2.13 7.95 -3.57
N HIS A 127 1.09 7.17 -3.25
CA HIS A 127 -0.29 7.66 -3.08
C HIS A 127 -0.88 8.40 -4.30
N VAL A 128 -0.42 8.08 -5.52
CA VAL A 128 -0.88 8.75 -6.75
C VAL A 128 -2.39 8.61 -6.99
N HIS A 129 -3.04 7.58 -6.43
CA HIS A 129 -4.49 7.43 -6.48
C HIS A 129 -5.24 8.54 -5.71
N MET A 130 -4.57 9.25 -4.79
CA MET A 130 -5.14 10.39 -4.06
C MET A 130 -4.99 11.73 -4.80
N ILE A 131 -4.34 11.77 -5.98
CA ILE A 131 -4.35 12.95 -6.85
C ILE A 131 -5.79 13.22 -7.29
N ALA A 132 -6.25 14.47 -7.15
CA ALA A 132 -7.65 14.85 -7.29
C ALA A 132 -8.31 14.40 -8.61
N GLN A 133 -7.58 14.47 -9.73
CA GLN A 133 -8.08 14.03 -11.04
C GLN A 133 -8.07 12.50 -11.20
N ILE A 134 -7.20 11.78 -10.48
CA ILE A 134 -7.02 10.32 -10.56
C ILE A 134 -7.98 9.61 -9.59
N TYR A 135 -8.22 10.20 -8.42
CA TYR A 135 -9.00 9.59 -7.35
C TYR A 135 -10.39 9.10 -7.80
N PRO A 136 -11.21 9.88 -8.53
CA PRO A 136 -12.52 9.42 -9.00
C PRO A 136 -12.44 8.18 -9.91
N ILE A 137 -11.38 8.07 -10.73
CA ILE A 137 -11.16 6.95 -11.63
C ILE A 137 -10.90 5.68 -10.83
N VAL A 138 -9.94 5.75 -9.88
CA VAL A 138 -9.57 4.58 -9.07
C VAL A 138 -10.70 4.18 -8.12
N ALA A 139 -11.42 5.14 -7.53
CA ALA A 139 -12.56 4.86 -6.66
C ALA A 139 -13.73 4.22 -7.42
N ALA A 140 -14.05 4.70 -8.62
CA ALA A 140 -15.07 4.09 -9.47
C ALA A 140 -14.67 2.65 -9.87
N PHE A 141 -13.41 2.45 -10.23
CA PHE A 141 -12.86 1.14 -10.56
C PHE A 141 -12.92 0.16 -9.38
N ALA A 142 -12.50 0.59 -8.19
CA ALA A 142 -12.57 -0.23 -6.98
C ALA A 142 -14.01 -0.67 -6.66
N ARG A 143 -14.99 0.22 -6.82
CA ARG A 143 -16.41 -0.12 -6.67
C ARG A 143 -16.90 -1.12 -7.72
N GLU A 144 -16.54 -0.92 -8.98
CA GLU A 144 -16.90 -1.83 -10.09
C GLU A 144 -16.38 -3.24 -9.83
N LYS A 145 -15.14 -3.36 -9.37
CA LYS A 145 -14.49 -4.65 -9.05
C LYS A 145 -14.86 -5.18 -7.66
N ALA A 146 -15.66 -4.44 -6.88
CA ALA A 146 -16.04 -4.79 -5.49
C ALA A 146 -14.83 -5.01 -4.56
N VAL A 147 -13.72 -4.35 -4.82
CA VAL A 147 -12.50 -4.36 -3.98
C VAL A 147 -12.45 -3.12 -3.09
N ALA A 148 -11.76 -3.20 -1.96
CA ALA A 148 -11.55 -2.06 -1.08
C ALA A 148 -10.50 -1.08 -1.69
N LEU A 149 -10.49 0.15 -1.20
CA LEU A 149 -9.53 1.18 -1.57
C LEU A 149 -8.92 1.78 -0.31
N ARG A 150 -7.60 1.96 -0.28
CA ARG A 150 -6.96 2.83 0.73
C ARG A 150 -7.45 4.26 0.54
N ILE A 151 -7.97 4.87 1.59
CA ILE A 151 -8.39 6.28 1.57
C ILE A 151 -7.76 6.99 2.75
N ASP A 152 -6.86 7.92 2.47
CA ASP A 152 -6.42 8.90 3.45
C ASP A 152 -7.53 9.95 3.62
N ARG A 153 -8.33 9.80 4.68
CA ARG A 153 -9.50 10.67 4.91
C ARG A 153 -9.11 12.10 5.26
N GLN A 154 -7.93 12.30 5.86
CA GLN A 154 -7.43 13.65 6.16
C GLN A 154 -7.04 14.36 4.86
N LEU A 155 -6.26 13.70 4.02
CA LEU A 155 -5.90 14.21 2.70
C LEU A 155 -7.13 14.38 1.81
N ALA A 156 -8.07 13.44 1.82
CA ALA A 156 -9.34 13.54 1.09
C ALA A 156 -10.14 14.79 1.51
N THR A 157 -10.23 15.06 2.81
CA THR A 157 -10.89 16.26 3.33
C THR A 157 -10.22 17.54 2.83
N LEU A 158 -8.89 17.62 2.95
CA LEU A 158 -8.11 18.78 2.52
C LEU A 158 -8.23 19.04 1.00
N SER A 159 -8.34 17.97 0.23
CA SER A 159 -8.41 18.01 -1.24
C SER A 159 -9.84 18.02 -1.78
N GLY A 160 -10.86 18.04 -0.92
CA GLY A 160 -12.27 18.03 -1.33
C GLY A 160 -12.73 16.73 -2.00
N LEU A 161 -12.07 15.60 -1.70
CA LEU A 161 -12.40 14.29 -2.26
C LEU A 161 -13.48 13.58 -1.42
N ALA A 162 -14.28 12.74 -2.07
CA ALA A 162 -15.30 11.94 -1.39
C ALA A 162 -14.66 10.85 -0.51
N GLN A 163 -14.93 10.89 0.82
CA GLN A 163 -14.34 9.96 1.77
C GLN A 163 -15.00 8.57 1.79
N ASP A 164 -16.18 8.45 1.20
CA ASP A 164 -17.00 7.24 1.09
C ASP A 164 -17.10 6.72 -0.34
N ALA A 165 -16.13 7.12 -1.19
CA ALA A 165 -16.12 6.79 -2.61
C ALA A 165 -15.98 5.28 -2.89
N ALA A 166 -15.40 4.51 -1.97
CA ALA A 166 -15.25 3.06 -2.01
C ALA A 166 -15.19 2.48 -0.58
N ARG A 167 -15.32 1.17 -0.45
CA ARG A 167 -15.10 0.46 0.82
C ARG A 167 -13.65 0.66 1.28
N SER A 168 -13.45 1.05 2.53
CA SER A 168 -12.13 1.40 3.10
C SER A 168 -12.12 1.20 4.60
N SER A 169 -10.92 1.24 5.22
CA SER A 169 -10.77 1.39 6.67
C SER A 169 -11.30 2.75 7.14
N ASP A 170 -11.67 2.87 8.42
CA ASP A 170 -12.07 4.15 9.02
C ASP A 170 -10.91 5.12 9.11
N GLY A 171 -9.71 4.62 9.45
CA GLY A 171 -8.47 5.38 9.52
C GLY A 171 -7.36 4.79 8.65
N PHE A 172 -6.47 5.66 8.21
CA PHE A 172 -5.21 5.34 7.56
C PHE A 172 -4.11 6.20 8.14
N THR A 173 -2.91 5.65 8.30
CA THR A 173 -1.72 6.42 8.67
C THR A 173 -0.49 6.00 7.89
N SER A 174 0.26 6.99 7.43
CA SER A 174 1.59 6.86 6.82
C SER A 174 2.71 7.34 7.74
N GLU A 175 2.40 7.59 9.03
CA GLU A 175 3.39 8.14 9.98
C GLU A 175 4.45 7.13 10.41
N PHE A 176 4.15 5.82 10.31
CA PHE A 176 5.13 4.76 10.59
C PHE A 176 6.15 4.67 9.43
N TYR A 177 6.93 5.74 9.26
CA TYR A 177 7.85 5.95 8.15
C TYR A 177 8.99 6.89 8.55
N GLY A 178 10.18 6.70 7.96
CA GLY A 178 11.34 7.60 8.13
C GLY A 178 12.21 7.24 9.31
N GLU A 179 13.06 8.19 9.71
CA GLU A 179 14.07 8.01 10.75
C GLU A 179 13.48 7.83 12.16
N GLY A 180 12.22 8.20 12.37
CA GLY A 180 11.55 8.12 13.67
C GLY A 180 10.84 6.79 13.96
N VAL A 181 10.94 5.81 13.08
CA VAL A 181 10.28 4.51 13.24
C VAL A 181 10.71 3.83 14.54
N SER A 182 9.72 3.49 15.37
CA SER A 182 9.90 2.85 16.68
C SER A 182 8.60 2.20 17.15
N GLU A 183 8.68 1.30 18.14
CA GLU A 183 7.49 0.76 18.82
C GLU A 183 6.63 1.88 19.43
N ALA A 184 7.25 2.89 20.01
CA ALA A 184 6.54 4.04 20.60
C ALA A 184 5.72 4.80 19.56
N LEU A 185 6.31 5.08 18.38
CA LEU A 185 5.60 5.72 17.26
C LEU A 185 4.43 4.85 16.79
N PHE A 186 4.66 3.54 16.62
CA PHE A 186 3.59 2.61 16.22
C PHE A 186 2.41 2.65 17.20
N LEU A 187 2.69 2.57 18.50
CA LEU A 187 1.64 2.63 19.53
C LEU A 187 0.95 4.00 19.59
N GLN A 188 1.67 5.08 19.34
CA GLN A 188 1.10 6.43 19.27
C GLN A 188 0.07 6.55 18.14
N THR A 189 0.30 5.90 16.97
CA THR A 189 -0.68 5.89 15.87
C THR A 189 -1.98 5.19 16.28
N LEU A 190 -1.89 4.09 17.05
CA LEU A 190 -3.06 3.39 17.58
C LEU A 190 -3.83 4.25 18.60
N ASP A 191 -3.11 4.90 19.50
CA ASP A 191 -3.72 5.77 20.52
C ASP A 191 -4.44 6.97 19.86
N ALA A 192 -3.86 7.55 18.80
CA ALA A 192 -4.49 8.60 18.00
C ALA A 192 -5.77 8.11 17.28
N SER A 193 -5.76 6.91 16.73
CA SER A 193 -6.92 6.29 16.08
C SER A 193 -8.06 6.02 17.11
N ILE A 194 -7.71 5.57 18.32
CA ILE A 194 -8.68 5.40 19.42
C ILE A 194 -9.33 6.74 19.78
N GLN A 195 -8.55 7.82 19.84
CA GLN A 195 -9.08 9.16 20.16
C GLN A 195 -10.05 9.67 19.07
N ARG A 196 -9.88 9.25 17.82
CA ARG A 196 -10.79 9.57 16.71
C ARG A 196 -11.98 8.61 16.61
N ASP A 197 -12.09 7.64 17.52
CA ASP A 197 -13.12 6.57 17.56
C ASP A 197 -13.19 5.73 16.28
N GLU A 198 -12.06 5.54 15.60
CA GLU A 198 -11.94 4.68 14.42
C GLU A 198 -12.06 3.21 14.85
N ARG A 199 -12.89 2.43 14.14
CA ARG A 199 -13.09 0.99 14.38
C ARG A 199 -12.13 0.13 13.60
N SER A 200 -11.57 0.67 12.55
CA SER A 200 -10.54 0.06 11.71
C SER A 200 -9.45 1.07 11.39
N LEU A 201 -8.19 0.65 11.52
CA LEU A 201 -7.02 1.46 11.17
C LEU A 201 -6.12 0.67 10.24
N GLU A 202 -5.70 1.28 9.14
CA GLU A 202 -4.57 0.81 8.35
C GLU A 202 -3.30 1.56 8.74
N VAL A 203 -2.24 0.81 9.06
CA VAL A 203 -0.88 1.33 9.22
C VAL A 203 -0.05 0.87 8.02
N MET A 204 0.42 1.82 7.22
CA MET A 204 1.34 1.59 6.10
C MET A 204 2.74 1.31 6.62
N CYS A 205 3.44 0.35 6.02
CA CYS A 205 4.84 0.05 6.31
C CYS A 205 5.59 -0.48 5.08
N HIS A 206 6.92 -0.56 5.18
CA HIS A 206 7.81 -1.02 4.09
C HIS A 206 8.93 -1.94 4.61
N PRO A 207 8.66 -2.97 5.41
CA PRO A 207 9.72 -3.82 5.99
C PRO A 207 10.49 -4.54 4.89
N ALA A 208 11.83 -4.48 4.94
CA ALA A 208 12.66 -5.15 3.96
C ALA A 208 14.00 -5.62 4.56
N PHE A 209 14.54 -6.71 4.00
CA PHE A 209 15.97 -6.95 4.05
C PHE A 209 16.66 -6.13 2.96
N VAL A 210 17.85 -5.62 3.26
CA VAL A 210 18.59 -4.78 2.31
C VAL A 210 19.22 -5.66 1.23
N ASP A 211 18.90 -5.36 -0.02
CA ASP A 211 19.55 -5.90 -1.21
C ASP A 211 20.03 -4.76 -2.13
N ASN A 212 20.65 -5.09 -3.27
CA ASN A 212 21.19 -4.08 -4.18
C ASN A 212 20.13 -3.09 -4.70
N THR A 213 18.88 -3.52 -4.87
CA THR A 213 17.78 -2.64 -5.29
C THR A 213 17.42 -1.66 -4.18
N ILE A 214 17.26 -2.16 -2.95
CA ILE A 214 16.95 -1.35 -1.77
C ILE A 214 18.08 -0.38 -1.46
N MET A 215 19.35 -0.77 -1.63
CA MET A 215 20.51 0.11 -1.48
C MET A 215 20.49 1.31 -2.43
N GLY A 216 19.87 1.18 -3.60
CA GLY A 216 19.67 2.27 -4.55
C GLY A 216 18.49 3.18 -4.22
N SER A 217 17.69 2.86 -3.22
CA SER A 217 16.54 3.67 -2.77
C SER A 217 16.98 4.74 -1.77
N ALA A 218 16.37 5.93 -1.86
CA ALA A 218 16.50 6.95 -0.82
C ALA A 218 15.94 6.48 0.53
N TYR A 219 14.97 5.55 0.52
CA TYR A 219 14.41 4.91 1.69
C TYR A 219 14.97 3.49 1.81
N CYS A 220 16.11 3.34 2.46
CA CYS A 220 16.85 2.08 2.54
C CYS A 220 16.89 1.53 3.98
N TYR A 221 17.73 2.05 4.83
CA TYR A 221 17.95 1.53 6.19
C TYR A 221 16.73 1.59 7.12
N PRO A 222 15.87 2.60 7.07
CA PRO A 222 14.66 2.59 7.89
C PRO A 222 13.75 1.38 7.64
N ARG A 223 13.81 0.74 6.47
CA ARG A 223 13.06 -0.50 6.18
C ARG A 223 13.49 -1.67 7.08
N LEU A 224 14.77 -1.74 7.49
CA LEU A 224 15.24 -2.71 8.48
C LEU A 224 14.67 -2.41 9.86
N THR A 225 14.67 -1.13 10.25
CA THR A 225 14.07 -0.71 11.52
C THR A 225 12.57 -1.00 11.57
N GLU A 226 11.85 -0.77 10.46
CA GLU A 226 10.45 -1.18 10.36
C GLU A 226 10.29 -2.69 10.56
N LEU A 227 11.16 -3.51 9.94
CA LEU A 227 11.12 -4.96 10.08
C LEU A 227 11.35 -5.38 11.54
N ASP A 228 12.35 -4.83 12.20
CA ASP A 228 12.66 -5.11 13.61
C ASP A 228 11.48 -4.76 14.52
N VAL A 229 10.89 -3.57 14.35
CA VAL A 229 9.73 -3.11 15.13
C VAL A 229 8.51 -4.02 14.85
N LEU A 230 8.22 -4.32 13.60
CA LEU A 230 7.05 -5.11 13.22
C LEU A 230 7.14 -6.58 13.67
N THR A 231 8.33 -7.08 13.98
CA THR A 231 8.55 -8.44 14.49
C THR A 231 8.74 -8.49 16.02
N ALA A 232 8.67 -7.34 16.71
CA ALA A 232 8.80 -7.29 18.17
C ALA A 232 7.59 -7.94 18.87
N GLU A 233 7.85 -8.93 19.75
CA GLU A 233 6.78 -9.59 20.52
C GLU A 233 6.02 -8.63 21.46
N SER A 234 6.71 -7.62 22.01
CA SER A 234 6.14 -6.58 22.86
C SER A 234 4.93 -5.90 22.23
N LEU A 235 5.00 -5.62 20.91
CA LEU A 235 3.92 -4.96 20.19
C LEU A 235 2.65 -5.81 20.08
N LYS A 236 2.75 -7.13 19.96
CA LYS A 236 1.58 -8.03 19.88
C LYS A 236 0.70 -7.89 21.12
N TYR A 237 1.33 -7.84 22.30
CA TYR A 237 0.61 -7.65 23.56
C TYR A 237 0.03 -6.23 23.68
N ALA A 238 0.83 -5.21 23.36
CA ALA A 238 0.42 -3.81 23.50
C ALA A 238 -0.73 -3.43 22.54
N ILE A 239 -0.84 -4.07 21.37
CA ILE A 239 -1.95 -3.94 20.42
C ILE A 239 -3.24 -4.53 21.02
N ALA A 240 -3.15 -5.75 21.56
CA ALA A 240 -4.29 -6.42 22.20
C ALA A 240 -4.81 -5.66 23.43
N GLU A 241 -3.92 -5.11 24.28
CA GLU A 241 -4.27 -4.27 25.42
C GLU A 241 -5.05 -3.00 25.03
N ARG A 242 -4.82 -2.48 23.80
CA ARG A 242 -5.55 -1.35 23.23
C ARG A 242 -6.88 -1.72 22.58
N GLY A 243 -7.25 -3.00 22.65
CA GLY A 243 -8.51 -3.52 22.10
C GLY A 243 -8.50 -3.68 20.57
N TYR A 244 -7.32 -3.76 19.97
CA TYR A 244 -7.16 -4.11 18.55
C TYR A 244 -6.94 -5.61 18.37
N ARG A 245 -7.54 -6.15 17.31
CA ARG A 245 -7.14 -7.41 16.70
C ARG A 245 -6.50 -7.15 15.33
N LEU A 246 -5.56 -7.97 14.94
CA LEU A 246 -5.03 -7.96 13.59
C LEU A 246 -6.11 -8.44 12.60
N GLY A 247 -6.21 -7.78 11.46
CA GLY A 247 -7.16 -8.09 10.40
C GLY A 247 -6.69 -7.60 9.05
N THR A 248 -7.56 -7.66 8.07
CA THR A 248 -7.30 -7.31 6.67
C THR A 248 -8.43 -6.45 6.12
N TYR A 249 -8.32 -6.00 4.89
CA TYR A 249 -9.41 -5.31 4.18
C TYR A 249 -10.68 -6.17 3.94
N ARG A 250 -10.64 -7.47 4.27
CA ARG A 250 -11.84 -8.33 4.28
C ARG A 250 -12.70 -8.12 5.54
N ASP A 251 -12.12 -7.50 6.56
CA ASP A 251 -12.78 -7.25 7.87
C ASP A 251 -13.44 -5.87 7.96
N VAL A 252 -13.35 -5.03 6.92
CA VAL A 252 -13.86 -3.65 6.89
C VAL A 252 -14.82 -3.41 5.74
#